data_6b0fd7da4a7de8780eda47dc4079d7bc
#
_entry.id   6b0fd7da4a7de8780eda47dc4079d7bc
#
_cell.length_a   1.000
_cell.length_b   1.000
_cell.length_c   1.000
_cell.angle_alpha   90.00
_cell.angle_beta   90.00
_cell.angle_gamma   90.00
#
_symmetry.space_group_name_H-M   'P 1'
#
loop_
_entity.id
_entity.type
_entity.pdbx_description
1 polymer ?
#
loop_
_entity_poly.entity_id
_entity_poly.type
_entity_poly.pdbx_seq_one_letter_code
_entity_poly.pdbx_strand_id
1 'polypeptide(L)'
;MGARRCTPYGEKYAVDFGKVLAEHGVQIISGMARGVDGMGHRGALLGNGKTFAVLGCGVDVCYPREHIGLYVDILEQGGGIISEMPPGTPPFPQNFPARNRIISGLSDVVLVM
;
A
#
# COMPACT_ATOMS: atom_id res chain seq x y z
N MET A 1 -6.60 -3.72 1.05
CA MET A 1 -6.53 -3.93 2.52
C MET A 1 -6.58 -5.42 2.80
N GLY A 2 -5.87 -5.89 3.79
CA GLY A 2 -5.87 -7.31 4.07
C GLY A 2 -5.01 -7.70 5.26
N ALA A 3 -4.80 -9.01 5.41
CA ALA A 3 -4.09 -9.58 6.53
C ALA A 3 -2.61 -9.17 6.54
N ARG A 4 -2.09 -8.80 7.72
CA ARG A 4 -0.68 -8.50 7.93
C ARG A 4 0.18 -9.76 7.94
N ARG A 5 -0.42 -10.89 8.34
CA ARG A 5 0.19 -12.21 8.23
C ARG A 5 -0.66 -13.01 7.27
N CYS A 6 -0.18 -13.18 6.07
CA CYS A 6 -0.86 -13.99 5.09
C CYS A 6 -0.04 -15.24 4.77
N THR A 7 -0.71 -16.25 4.28
CA THR A 7 -0.06 -17.47 3.82
C THR A 7 0.70 -17.18 2.53
N PRO A 8 1.66 -18.03 2.11
CA PRO A 8 2.28 -17.90 0.79
C PRO A 8 1.25 -17.85 -0.36
N TYR A 9 0.14 -18.55 -0.20
CA TYR A 9 -0.99 -18.51 -1.12
C TYR A 9 -1.61 -17.11 -1.18
N GLY A 10 -1.86 -16.49 -0.03
CA GLY A 10 -2.39 -15.13 0.05
C GLY A 10 -1.42 -14.10 -0.53
N GLU A 11 -0.13 -14.25 -0.29
CA GLU A 11 0.89 -13.38 -0.86
C GLU A 11 0.88 -13.44 -2.39
N LYS A 12 0.85 -14.65 -2.94
CA LYS A 12 0.81 -14.85 -4.39
C LYS A 12 -0.42 -14.19 -5.01
N TYR A 13 -1.59 -14.41 -4.42
CA TYR A 13 -2.82 -13.82 -4.95
C TYR A 13 -2.81 -12.29 -4.85
N ALA A 14 -2.29 -11.73 -3.77
CA ALA A 14 -2.19 -10.27 -3.64
C ALA A 14 -1.30 -9.68 -4.73
N VAL A 15 -0.15 -10.30 -5.01
CA VAL A 15 0.73 -9.89 -6.11
C VAL A 15 0.03 -10.04 -7.45
N ASP A 16 -0.58 -11.19 -7.71
CA ASP A 16 -1.22 -11.47 -8.99
C ASP A 16 -2.39 -10.52 -9.28
N PHE A 17 -3.24 -10.27 -8.29
CA PHE A 17 -4.34 -9.31 -8.44
C PHE A 17 -3.83 -7.89 -8.69
N GLY A 18 -2.84 -7.45 -7.92
CA GLY A 18 -2.25 -6.13 -8.11
C GLY A 18 -1.67 -5.96 -9.51
N LYS A 19 -0.96 -6.98 -9.98
CA LYS A 19 -0.35 -6.98 -11.31
C LYS A 19 -1.40 -6.92 -12.42
N VAL A 20 -2.39 -7.80 -12.38
CA VAL A 20 -3.43 -7.86 -13.42
C VAL A 20 -4.24 -6.56 -13.45
N LEU A 21 -4.63 -6.04 -12.28
CA LEU A 21 -5.36 -4.78 -12.21
C LEU A 21 -4.54 -3.62 -12.78
N ALA A 22 -3.26 -3.54 -12.42
CA ALA A 22 -2.38 -2.51 -12.92
C ALA A 22 -2.18 -2.59 -14.44
N GLU A 23 -2.06 -3.81 -14.97
CA GLU A 23 -1.96 -4.04 -16.41
C GLU A 23 -3.20 -3.54 -17.18
N HIS A 24 -4.34 -3.48 -16.50
CA HIS A 24 -5.60 -2.96 -17.06
C HIS A 24 -5.85 -1.49 -16.70
N GLY A 25 -4.85 -0.77 -16.24
CA GLY A 25 -4.95 0.65 -15.96
C GLY A 25 -5.58 1.01 -14.62
N VAL A 26 -5.76 0.04 -13.73
CA VAL A 26 -6.31 0.29 -12.38
C VAL A 26 -5.17 0.71 -11.45
N GLN A 27 -5.32 1.83 -10.79
CA GLN A 27 -4.38 2.29 -9.77
C GLN A 27 -4.66 1.59 -8.45
N ILE A 28 -3.61 1.12 -7.79
CA ILE A 28 -3.73 0.44 -6.51
C ILE A 28 -3.45 1.42 -5.38
N ILE A 29 -4.38 1.51 -4.44
CA ILE A 29 -4.24 2.32 -3.22
C ILE A 29 -4.27 1.37 -2.03
N SER A 30 -3.24 1.40 -1.21
CA SER A 30 -3.15 0.56 -0.02
C SER A 30 -2.29 1.22 1.05
N GLY A 31 -2.01 0.52 2.14
CA GLY A 31 -1.37 1.11 3.30
C GLY A 31 0.09 0.76 3.50
N MET A 32 0.70 0.06 2.58
CA MET A 32 2.09 -0.39 2.66
C MET A 32 2.39 -1.25 3.91
N ALA A 33 1.35 -1.78 4.55
CA ALA A 33 1.52 -2.65 5.72
C ALA A 33 2.11 -4.01 5.32
N ARG A 34 2.56 -4.77 6.31
CA ARG A 34 3.02 -6.14 6.08
C ARG A 34 1.89 -6.98 5.48
N GLY A 35 2.26 -8.03 4.77
CA GLY A 35 1.30 -8.95 4.18
C GLY A 35 0.65 -8.43 2.92
N VAL A 36 -0.67 -8.53 2.83
CA VAL A 36 -1.44 -8.25 1.62
C VAL A 36 -1.21 -6.84 1.07
N ASP A 37 -1.14 -5.83 1.93
CA ASP A 37 -0.94 -4.45 1.50
C ASP A 37 0.37 -4.30 0.69
N GLY A 38 1.48 -4.75 1.25
CA GLY A 38 2.77 -4.66 0.59
C GLY A 38 2.83 -5.48 -0.70
N MET A 39 2.22 -6.66 -0.69
CA MET A 39 2.17 -7.53 -1.87
C MET A 39 1.31 -6.91 -2.98
N GLY A 40 0.21 -6.25 -2.64
CA GLY A 40 -0.62 -5.53 -3.61
C GLY A 40 0.16 -4.41 -4.30
N HIS A 41 0.92 -3.63 -3.56
CA HIS A 41 1.80 -2.61 -4.13
C HIS A 41 2.84 -3.23 -5.07
N ARG A 42 3.49 -4.31 -4.64
CA ARG A 42 4.48 -5.00 -5.49
C ARG A 42 3.86 -5.52 -6.77
N GLY A 43 2.67 -6.09 -6.70
CA GLY A 43 1.94 -6.53 -7.89
C GLY A 43 1.70 -5.37 -8.86
N ALA A 44 1.23 -4.24 -8.36
CA ALA A 44 0.99 -3.06 -9.18
C ALA A 44 2.27 -2.60 -9.90
N LEU A 45 3.40 -2.58 -9.19
CA LEU A 45 4.68 -2.20 -9.78
C LEU A 45 5.14 -3.19 -10.84
N LEU A 46 4.93 -4.49 -10.62
CA LEU A 46 5.23 -5.53 -11.61
C LEU A 46 4.38 -5.39 -12.87
N GLY A 47 3.16 -4.88 -12.74
CA GLY A 47 2.28 -4.60 -13.86
C GLY A 47 2.52 -3.23 -14.52
N ASN A 48 3.61 -2.57 -14.19
CA ASN A 48 3.97 -1.22 -14.66
C ASN A 48 2.91 -0.16 -14.37
N GLY A 49 2.12 -0.38 -13.32
CA GLY A 49 1.12 0.57 -12.87
C GLY A 49 1.65 1.53 -11.81
N LYS A 50 0.86 2.55 -11.55
CA LYS A 50 1.10 3.45 -10.43
C LYS A 50 0.35 2.94 -9.20
N THR A 51 0.99 3.06 -8.04
CA THR A 51 0.35 2.69 -6.79
C THR A 51 0.61 3.79 -5.75
N PHE A 52 -0.33 3.94 -4.83
CA PHE A 52 -0.31 5.01 -3.83
C PHE A 52 -0.43 4.39 -2.46
N ALA A 53 0.48 4.75 -1.57
CA ALA A 53 0.46 4.28 -0.20
C ALA A 53 -0.06 5.37 0.73
N VAL A 54 -1.04 5.03 1.54
CA VAL A 54 -1.57 5.91 2.59
C VAL A 54 -1.01 5.45 3.92
N LEU A 55 -0.29 6.31 4.60
CA LEU A 55 0.43 5.97 5.81
C LEU A 55 -0.31 6.40 7.08
N GLY A 56 -0.07 5.69 8.18
CA GLY A 56 -0.49 6.10 9.52
C GLY A 56 0.60 6.88 10.29
N CYS A 57 1.65 7.29 9.59
CA CYS A 57 2.76 8.07 10.11
C CYS A 57 3.07 9.18 9.13
N GLY A 58 4.04 10.04 9.45
CA GLY A 58 4.46 11.09 8.52
C GLY A 58 4.96 10.53 7.20
N VAL A 59 4.81 11.29 6.12
CA VAL A 59 5.23 10.83 4.78
C VAL A 59 6.73 10.61 4.68
N ASP A 60 7.51 11.20 5.56
CA ASP A 60 8.95 11.06 5.66
C ASP A 60 9.38 9.90 6.55
N VAL A 61 8.43 9.17 7.13
CA VAL A 61 8.69 8.01 7.98
C VAL A 61 8.27 6.75 7.24
N CYS A 62 9.23 5.87 6.94
CA CYS A 62 8.92 4.59 6.30
C CYS A 62 8.58 3.54 7.38
N TYR A 63 7.34 3.05 7.36
CA TYR A 63 6.89 1.99 8.24
C TYR A 63 6.01 1.00 7.47
N PRO A 64 6.28 -0.32 7.54
CA PRO A 64 7.42 -0.92 8.24
C PRO A 64 8.76 -0.60 7.58
N ARG A 65 9.82 -0.59 8.37
CA ARG A 65 11.17 -0.23 7.88
C ARG A 65 11.68 -1.13 6.77
N GLU A 66 11.32 -2.42 6.82
CA GLU A 66 11.70 -3.38 5.79
C GLU A 66 11.07 -3.08 4.43
N HIS A 67 10.08 -2.20 4.36
CA HIS A 67 9.47 -1.76 3.11
C HIS A 67 10.12 -0.53 2.49
N ILE A 68 11.33 -0.18 2.91
CA ILE A 68 12.02 0.99 2.33
C ILE A 68 12.22 0.85 0.82
N GLY A 69 12.57 -0.34 0.33
CA GLY A 69 12.67 -0.58 -1.10
C GLY A 69 11.35 -0.38 -1.83
N LEU A 70 10.25 -0.87 -1.25
CA LEU A 70 8.92 -0.66 -1.79
C LEU A 70 8.54 0.83 -1.81
N TYR A 71 8.83 1.54 -0.73
CA TYR A 71 8.59 2.98 -0.61
C TYR A 71 9.27 3.75 -1.75
N VAL A 72 10.55 3.47 -1.99
CA VAL A 72 11.33 4.10 -3.05
C VAL A 72 10.78 3.74 -4.43
N ASP A 73 10.47 2.47 -4.67
CA ASP A 73 9.98 1.99 -5.95
C ASP A 73 8.61 2.59 -6.31
N ILE A 74 7.73 2.77 -5.30
CA ILE A 74 6.45 3.45 -5.51
C ILE A 74 6.66 4.85 -6.08
N LEU A 75 7.56 5.61 -5.48
CA LEU A 75 7.86 6.97 -5.92
C LEU A 75 8.54 7.01 -7.29
N GLU A 76 9.49 6.11 -7.53
CA GLU A 76 10.21 6.07 -8.79
C GLU A 76 9.32 5.72 -9.98
N GLN A 77 8.29 4.92 -9.77
CA GLN A 77 7.34 4.55 -10.83
C GLN A 77 6.16 5.52 -10.96
N GLY A 78 6.26 6.67 -10.33
CA GLY A 78 5.29 7.75 -10.51
C GLY A 78 4.05 7.65 -9.63
N GLY A 79 4.07 6.79 -8.62
CA GLY A 79 3.05 6.74 -7.58
C GLY A 79 3.25 7.81 -6.52
N GLY A 80 2.66 7.63 -5.37
CA GLY A 80 2.76 8.61 -4.29
C GLY A 80 2.62 8.03 -2.91
N ILE A 81 3.10 8.79 -1.94
CA ILE A 81 2.97 8.50 -0.52
C ILE A 81 2.10 9.60 0.07
N ILE A 82 1.04 9.21 0.76
CA ILE A 82 0.02 10.13 1.27
C ILE A 82 -0.12 9.91 2.78
N SER A 83 -0.27 10.98 3.54
CA SER A 83 -0.61 10.91 4.96
C SER A 83 -1.36 12.14 5.41
N GLU A 84 -2.29 11.96 6.37
CA GLU A 84 -2.92 13.07 7.05
C GLU A 84 -2.11 13.52 8.28
N MET A 85 -1.06 12.77 8.66
CA MET A 85 -0.23 13.09 9.81
C MET A 85 0.85 14.09 9.44
N PRO A 86 1.24 15.00 10.37
CA PRO A 86 2.37 15.90 10.13
C PRO A 86 3.65 15.12 9.85
N PRO A 87 4.59 15.69 9.07
CA PRO A 87 5.90 15.08 8.87
C PRO A 87 6.58 14.76 10.20
N GLY A 88 7.27 13.64 10.26
CA GLY A 88 7.97 13.18 11.46
C GLY A 88 7.09 12.43 12.45
N THR A 89 5.78 12.33 12.22
CA THR A 89 4.88 11.62 13.14
C THR A 89 5.23 10.13 13.16
N PRO A 90 5.51 9.56 14.37
CA PRO A 90 5.79 8.13 14.49
C PRO A 90 4.56 7.26 14.15
N PRO A 91 4.76 5.96 13.86
CA PRO A 91 3.67 5.06 13.51
C PRO A 91 2.89 4.59 14.74
N PHE A 92 2.13 5.48 15.36
CA PHE A 92 1.29 5.13 16.52
C PHE A 92 0.17 4.15 16.11
N PRO A 93 -0.08 3.09 16.92
CA PRO A 93 -1.07 2.06 16.56
C PRO A 93 -2.45 2.59 16.24
N GLN A 94 -2.94 3.61 16.94
CA GLN A 94 -4.26 4.19 16.72
C GLN A 94 -4.42 4.87 15.37
N ASN A 95 -3.32 5.21 14.70
CA ASN A 95 -3.37 5.89 13.42
C ASN A 95 -3.71 4.95 12.25
N PHE A 96 -3.52 3.65 12.42
CA PHE A 96 -3.73 2.70 11.33
C PHE A 96 -5.21 2.47 11.00
N PRO A 97 -6.11 2.23 11.97
CA PRO A 97 -7.53 2.18 11.67
C PRO A 97 -8.06 3.51 11.10
N ALA A 98 -7.59 4.63 11.63
CA ALA A 98 -7.98 5.95 11.14
C ALA A 98 -7.52 6.16 9.69
N ARG A 99 -6.32 5.70 9.33
CA ARG A 99 -5.76 5.78 7.98
C ARG A 99 -6.58 4.98 6.97
N ASN A 100 -7.13 3.83 7.37
CA ASN A 100 -7.86 2.94 6.47
C ASN A 100 -9.10 3.61 5.87
N ARG A 101 -9.74 4.56 6.55
CA ARG A 101 -10.87 5.31 6.00
C ARG A 101 -10.46 6.14 4.79
N ILE A 102 -9.22 6.60 4.74
CA ILE A 102 -8.69 7.37 3.61
C ILE A 102 -8.49 6.47 2.41
N ILE A 103 -7.95 5.27 2.62
CA ILE A 103 -7.80 4.27 1.56
C ILE A 103 -9.16 3.98 0.92
N SER A 104 -10.15 3.68 1.75
CA SER A 104 -11.51 3.40 1.30
C SER A 104 -12.13 4.61 0.60
N GLY A 105 -11.95 5.81 1.16
CA GLY A 105 -12.53 7.04 0.61
C GLY A 105 -11.95 7.45 -0.74
N LEU A 106 -10.69 7.12 -1.01
CA LEU A 106 -10.05 7.39 -2.30
C LEU A 106 -10.31 6.30 -3.34
N SER A 107 -10.87 5.19 -2.94
CA SER A 107 -11.04 4.02 -3.82
C SER A 107 -12.41 3.99 -4.46
N ASP A 108 -12.46 3.62 -5.73
CA ASP A 108 -13.72 3.34 -6.43
C ASP A 108 -14.28 1.99 -6.02
N VAL A 109 -13.39 1.02 -5.78
CA VAL A 109 -13.73 -0.34 -5.34
C VAL A 109 -12.73 -0.77 -4.26
N VAL A 110 -13.21 -1.42 -3.21
CA VAL A 110 -12.36 -1.97 -2.14
C VAL A 110 -12.29 -3.48 -2.28
N LEU A 111 -11.06 -4.00 -2.37
CA LEU A 111 -10.79 -5.44 -2.41
C LEU A 111 -10.19 -5.85 -1.07
N VAL A 112 -10.79 -6.83 -0.42
CA VAL A 112 -10.33 -7.38 0.86
C VAL A 112 -9.83 -8.80 0.64
N MET A 113 -8.64 -9.07 1.13
CA MET A 113 -7.99 -10.37 0.94
C MET A 113 -7.47 -10.99 2.24
#